data_6ebcbe037bdd56d40121632f7f9f8524
#
_entry.id   6ebcbe037bdd56d40121632f7f9f8524
#
_cell.length_a   1.000
_cell.length_b   1.000
_cell.length_c   1.000
_cell.angle_alpha   90.00
_cell.angle_beta   90.00
_cell.angle_gamma   90.00
#
_symmetry.space_group_name_H-M   'P 1'
#
loop_
_entity.id
_entity.type
_entity.pdbx_description
1 polymer ?
#
loop_
_entity_poly.entity_id
_entity_poly.type
_entity_poly.pdbx_seq_one_letter_code
_entity_poly.pdbx_strand_id
1 'polypeptide(L)'
;MSDDNFYQSHWIDVEPERRERYEAMFQWRDASEPLIAPADIAAGQTVVDYGCGPGGLAIELARRVGADGQVYGVDLNAGFLETTRARAAEAGVEARLETRLLDGDIIPLDDATADRLICKNVLEYVPDPARTLDEFHRVLKPGGVAHVIDSDWGAFMYESGHQQDADDFAEVMRGAQIAFRTPHIGRRLYGLFRQAGFGSVQVRVLATPDVKGGMRSVLTNMASYARQSGDVPEALLSRFSSGLDAAVEADTFFAMLPQFLVTGVRQG
;
A
#
# COMPACT_ATOMS: atom_id res chain seq x y z
N MET A 1 -19.81 -9.95 8.75
CA MET A 1 -19.18 -8.74 9.36
C MET A 1 -19.44 -7.59 8.39
N SER A 2 -19.84 -6.38 8.83
CA SER A 2 -19.95 -5.25 7.90
C SER A 2 -18.54 -4.81 7.48
N ASP A 3 -18.38 -4.26 6.26
CA ASP A 3 -17.09 -3.76 5.74
C ASP A 3 -16.44 -2.74 6.69
N ASP A 4 -17.26 -1.94 7.39
CA ASP A 4 -16.78 -0.96 8.37
C ASP A 4 -16.15 -1.59 9.61
N ASN A 5 -16.68 -2.73 10.09
CA ASN A 5 -16.10 -3.43 11.25
C ASN A 5 -14.76 -4.07 10.91
N PHE A 6 -14.60 -4.59 9.68
CA PHE A 6 -13.32 -5.13 9.23
C PHE A 6 -12.28 -4.01 9.13
N TYR A 7 -12.62 -2.88 8.50
CA TYR A 7 -11.73 -1.74 8.35
C TYR A 7 -11.25 -1.19 9.70
N GLN A 8 -12.20 -1.01 10.65
CA GLN A 8 -11.88 -0.54 11.99
C GLN A 8 -10.87 -1.45 12.70
N SER A 9 -11.17 -2.74 12.78
CA SER A 9 -10.31 -3.71 13.49
C SER A 9 -8.99 -3.99 12.77
N HIS A 10 -8.93 -3.73 11.45
CA HIS A 10 -7.77 -4.07 10.64
C HIS A 10 -6.76 -2.93 10.53
N TRP A 11 -7.22 -1.69 10.46
CA TRP A 11 -6.37 -0.53 10.22
C TRP A 11 -6.33 0.48 11.36
N ILE A 12 -7.38 0.57 12.19
CA ILE A 12 -7.44 1.54 13.29
C ILE A 12 -7.09 0.86 14.60
N ASP A 13 -7.81 -0.19 14.98
CA ASP A 13 -7.63 -0.92 16.24
C ASP A 13 -6.74 -2.16 16.03
N VAL A 14 -5.54 -1.95 15.51
CA VAL A 14 -4.62 -3.05 15.15
C VAL A 14 -4.09 -3.73 16.40
N GLU A 15 -4.32 -5.05 16.51
CA GLU A 15 -3.79 -5.86 17.59
C GLU A 15 -2.25 -5.87 17.63
N PRO A 16 -1.61 -5.97 18.83
CA PRO A 16 -0.16 -5.88 18.99
C PRO A 16 0.63 -6.84 18.08
N GLU A 17 0.24 -8.12 18.02
CA GLU A 17 0.92 -9.12 17.18
C GLU A 17 0.83 -8.81 15.68
N ARG A 18 -0.29 -8.25 15.22
CA ARG A 18 -0.45 -7.81 13.84
C ARG A 18 0.38 -6.57 13.57
N ARG A 19 0.45 -5.65 14.53
CA ARG A 19 1.28 -4.44 14.44
C ARG A 19 2.75 -4.82 14.24
N GLU A 20 3.30 -5.72 15.05
CA GLU A 20 4.68 -6.20 14.91
C GLU A 20 4.96 -6.79 13.52
N ARG A 21 4.01 -7.59 12.98
CA ARG A 21 4.15 -8.14 11.62
C ARG A 21 4.17 -7.04 10.56
N TYR A 22 3.30 -6.04 10.67
CA TYR A 22 3.26 -4.91 9.74
C TYR A 22 4.53 -4.05 9.85
N GLU A 23 5.02 -3.83 11.06
CA GLU A 23 6.26 -3.11 11.30
C GLU A 23 7.47 -3.80 10.66
N ALA A 24 7.50 -5.12 10.66
CA ALA A 24 8.54 -5.89 9.97
C ALA A 24 8.36 -5.89 8.43
N MET A 25 7.12 -5.97 7.95
CA MET A 25 6.79 -6.07 6.54
C MET A 25 6.98 -4.74 5.78
N PHE A 26 6.65 -3.61 6.41
CA PHE A 26 6.68 -2.29 5.79
C PHE A 26 8.00 -1.53 5.97
N GLN A 27 9.09 -2.23 6.26
CA GLN A 27 10.42 -1.62 6.25
C GLN A 27 10.86 -1.29 4.82
N TRP A 28 11.57 -0.18 4.68
CA TRP A 28 12.22 0.15 3.42
C TRP A 28 13.25 -0.91 3.03
N ARG A 29 13.30 -1.26 1.77
CA ARG A 29 14.32 -2.12 1.16
C ARG A 29 14.75 -1.51 -0.16
N ASP A 30 16.03 -1.57 -0.49
CA ASP A 30 16.57 -1.01 -1.75
C ASP A 30 15.92 -1.62 -3.01
N ALA A 31 15.46 -2.86 -2.93
CA ALA A 31 14.69 -3.52 -3.98
C ALA A 31 13.34 -2.80 -4.28
N SER A 32 12.87 -1.92 -3.39
CA SER A 32 11.68 -1.10 -3.59
C SER A 32 11.94 0.19 -4.38
N GLU A 33 13.20 0.51 -4.70
CA GLU A 33 13.58 1.71 -5.45
C GLU A 33 12.80 1.90 -6.77
N PRO A 34 12.62 0.88 -7.62
CA PRO A 34 11.85 1.04 -8.85
C PRO A 34 10.39 1.47 -8.64
N LEU A 35 9.83 1.23 -7.46
CA LEU A 35 8.46 1.63 -7.12
C LEU A 35 8.34 3.13 -6.94
N ILE A 36 9.32 3.79 -6.31
CA ILE A 36 9.24 5.22 -5.94
C ILE A 36 10.04 6.13 -6.88
N ALA A 37 10.97 5.59 -7.66
CA ALA A 37 11.77 6.37 -8.61
C ALA A 37 10.96 7.30 -9.52
N PRO A 38 9.72 6.93 -9.99
CA PRO A 38 8.93 7.83 -10.81
C PRO A 38 8.41 9.09 -10.09
N ALA A 39 8.45 9.13 -8.76
CA ALA A 39 8.07 10.32 -7.99
C ALA A 39 9.13 11.43 -8.08
N ASP A 40 10.36 11.13 -8.50
CA ASP A 40 11.47 12.07 -8.69
C ASP A 40 11.69 12.96 -7.44
N ILE A 41 11.95 12.29 -6.31
CA ILE A 41 12.19 12.96 -5.03
C ILE A 41 13.58 13.58 -5.02
N ALA A 42 13.67 14.88 -4.74
CA ALA A 42 14.90 15.65 -4.72
C ALA A 42 15.12 16.36 -3.36
N ALA A 43 16.38 16.74 -3.11
CA ALA A 43 16.74 17.51 -1.92
C ALA A 43 16.00 18.86 -1.88
N GLY A 44 15.62 19.30 -0.68
CA GLY A 44 14.91 20.54 -0.42
C GLY A 44 13.40 20.48 -0.66
N GLN A 45 12.85 19.38 -1.13
CA GLN A 45 11.41 19.24 -1.38
C GLN A 45 10.60 19.03 -0.11
N THR A 46 9.34 19.46 -0.15
CA THR A 46 8.30 19.06 0.80
C THR A 46 7.55 17.87 0.21
N VAL A 47 7.53 16.74 0.94
CA VAL A 47 6.95 15.48 0.49
C VAL A 47 5.88 15.00 1.48
N VAL A 48 4.75 14.52 0.97
CA VAL A 48 3.73 13.83 1.76
C VAL A 48 3.82 12.33 1.49
N ASP A 49 3.91 11.52 2.55
CA ASP A 49 3.72 10.06 2.52
C ASP A 49 2.33 9.75 3.08
N TYR A 50 1.36 9.51 2.19
CA TYR A 50 -0.03 9.25 2.56
C TYR A 50 -0.25 7.76 2.84
N GLY A 51 -0.69 7.45 4.06
CA GLY A 51 -0.74 6.10 4.60
C GLY A 51 0.66 5.59 4.95
N CYS A 52 1.43 6.42 5.68
CA CYS A 52 2.85 6.14 5.95
C CYS A 52 3.08 4.90 6.82
N GLY A 53 2.03 4.38 7.49
CA GLY A 53 2.13 3.23 8.37
C GLY A 53 3.21 3.41 9.44
N PRO A 54 4.03 2.37 9.70
CA PRO A 54 5.11 2.43 10.69
C PRO A 54 6.39 3.13 10.17
N GLY A 55 6.30 3.93 9.11
CA GLY A 55 7.29 4.93 8.69
C GLY A 55 8.44 4.44 7.82
N GLY A 56 8.43 3.20 7.33
CA GLY A 56 9.54 2.68 6.55
C GLY A 56 9.88 3.52 5.32
N LEU A 57 8.86 3.91 4.53
CA LEU A 57 9.02 4.79 3.38
C LEU A 57 9.27 6.24 3.82
N ALA A 58 8.51 6.76 4.78
CA ALA A 58 8.65 8.15 5.26
C ALA A 58 10.08 8.48 5.70
N ILE A 59 10.75 7.55 6.41
CA ILE A 59 12.14 7.71 6.85
C ILE A 59 13.10 7.76 5.65
N GLU A 60 12.89 6.93 4.66
CA GLU A 60 13.69 6.97 3.43
C GLU A 60 13.49 8.28 2.66
N LEU A 61 12.24 8.76 2.56
CA LEU A 61 11.94 10.05 1.96
C LEU A 61 12.64 11.20 2.72
N ALA A 62 12.64 11.16 4.06
CA ALA A 62 13.31 12.15 4.89
C ALA A 62 14.84 12.17 4.70
N ARG A 63 15.46 11.02 4.35
CA ARG A 63 16.88 10.98 3.96
C ARG A 63 17.11 11.66 2.61
N ARG A 64 16.21 11.44 1.64
CA ARG A 64 16.33 11.96 0.26
C ARG A 64 16.12 13.47 0.18
N VAL A 65 15.15 13.99 0.91
CA VAL A 65 14.91 15.44 0.90
C VAL A 65 16.02 16.23 1.58
N GLY A 66 16.84 15.60 2.40
CA GLY A 66 18.01 16.25 3.04
C GLY A 66 17.63 17.29 4.09
N ALA A 67 18.61 18.09 4.51
CA ALA A 67 18.45 19.01 5.63
C ALA A 67 17.47 20.17 5.37
N ASP A 68 17.31 20.57 4.12
CA ASP A 68 16.46 21.71 3.73
C ASP A 68 15.06 21.25 3.28
N GLY A 69 14.77 19.94 3.30
CA GLY A 69 13.48 19.38 2.92
C GLY A 69 12.64 18.97 4.13
N GLN A 70 11.36 18.69 3.87
CA GLN A 70 10.39 18.29 4.88
C GLN A 70 9.56 17.10 4.38
N VAL A 71 9.30 16.12 5.25
CA VAL A 71 8.36 15.03 5.00
C VAL A 71 7.21 15.10 6.00
N TYR A 72 6.00 14.94 5.51
CA TYR A 72 4.79 14.74 6.30
C TYR A 72 4.32 13.30 6.14
N GLY A 73 4.49 12.49 7.19
CA GLY A 73 3.89 11.15 7.25
C GLY A 73 2.46 11.24 7.75
N VAL A 74 1.50 10.89 6.91
CA VAL A 74 0.06 10.98 7.23
C VAL A 74 -0.51 9.57 7.34
N ASP A 75 -1.18 9.25 8.45
CA ASP A 75 -1.84 7.96 8.65
C ASP A 75 -3.06 8.12 9.58
N LEU A 76 -4.02 7.21 9.47
CA LEU A 76 -5.18 7.16 10.35
C LEU A 76 -4.90 6.42 11.67
N ASN A 77 -3.81 5.67 11.76
CA ASN A 77 -3.44 4.88 12.93
C ASN A 77 -2.42 5.64 13.80
N ALA A 78 -2.89 6.15 14.95
CA ALA A 78 -2.04 6.88 15.89
C ALA A 78 -0.84 6.06 16.39
N GLY A 79 -1.02 4.75 16.59
CA GLY A 79 0.06 3.86 17.03
C GLY A 79 1.15 3.68 15.98
N PHE A 80 0.80 3.64 14.69
CA PHE A 80 1.79 3.64 13.61
C PHE A 80 2.56 4.96 13.57
N LEU A 81 1.87 6.10 13.78
CA LEU A 81 2.54 7.39 13.84
C LEU A 81 3.50 7.51 15.02
N GLU A 82 3.19 6.89 16.17
CA GLU A 82 4.12 6.78 17.31
C GLU A 82 5.36 5.96 16.94
N THR A 83 5.16 4.80 16.31
CA THR A 83 6.26 3.97 15.79
C THR A 83 7.11 4.75 14.79
N THR A 84 6.47 5.49 13.87
CA THR A 84 7.17 6.33 12.88
C THR A 84 8.04 7.38 13.54
N ARG A 85 7.54 8.08 14.56
CA ARG A 85 8.33 9.08 15.33
C ARG A 85 9.51 8.46 16.02
N ALA A 86 9.33 7.32 16.70
CA ALA A 86 10.41 6.61 17.38
C ALA A 86 11.52 6.20 16.40
N ARG A 87 11.13 5.60 15.26
CA ARG A 87 12.08 5.18 14.22
C ARG A 87 12.76 6.35 13.52
N ALA A 88 12.07 7.48 13.36
CA ALA A 88 12.67 8.70 12.81
C ALA A 88 13.78 9.24 13.70
N ALA A 89 13.56 9.23 15.03
CA ALA A 89 14.58 9.61 16.00
C ALA A 89 15.79 8.64 15.99
N GLU A 90 15.54 7.32 15.95
CA GLU A 90 16.60 6.31 15.82
C GLU A 90 17.41 6.48 14.50
N ALA A 91 16.75 6.90 13.43
CA ALA A 91 17.38 7.14 12.13
C ALA A 91 18.04 8.53 12.02
N GLY A 92 17.87 9.42 12.98
CA GLY A 92 18.40 10.80 12.98
C GLY A 92 17.74 11.69 11.92
N VAL A 93 16.46 11.46 11.65
CA VAL A 93 15.68 12.24 10.66
C VAL A 93 14.45 12.93 11.24
N GLU A 94 14.28 12.92 12.56
CA GLU A 94 13.12 13.47 13.27
C GLU A 94 12.93 14.98 13.02
N ALA A 95 13.99 15.72 12.77
CA ALA A 95 13.91 17.15 12.48
C ALA A 95 13.21 17.48 11.14
N ARG A 96 13.08 16.50 10.25
CA ARG A 96 12.51 16.68 8.89
C ARG A 96 11.42 15.67 8.54
N LEU A 97 10.95 14.89 9.53
CA LEU A 97 9.81 14.01 9.40
C LEU A 97 8.79 14.33 10.49
N GLU A 98 7.71 14.98 10.08
CA GLU A 98 6.58 15.27 10.94
C GLU A 98 5.45 14.30 10.64
N THR A 99 4.81 13.75 11.69
CA THR A 99 3.66 12.86 11.53
C THR A 99 2.35 13.59 11.80
N ARG A 100 1.34 13.35 10.97
CA ARG A 100 0.00 13.93 11.09
C ARG A 100 -1.06 12.85 11.12
N LEU A 101 -1.94 12.89 12.13
CA LEU A 101 -3.08 11.99 12.20
C LEU A 101 -4.14 12.42 11.19
N LEU A 102 -4.55 11.49 10.33
CA LEU A 102 -5.64 11.69 9.39
C LEU A 102 -6.98 11.59 10.15
N ASP A 103 -7.83 12.57 9.98
CA ASP A 103 -9.20 12.58 10.47
C ASP A 103 -10.17 12.58 9.28
N GLY A 104 -10.81 11.44 9.06
CA GLY A 104 -11.60 11.21 7.84
C GLY A 104 -10.73 11.18 6.59
N ASP A 105 -11.17 11.87 5.54
CA ASP A 105 -10.50 11.90 4.22
C ASP A 105 -9.63 13.16 4.01
N ILE A 106 -9.63 14.10 4.96
CA ILE A 106 -8.96 15.40 4.80
C ILE A 106 -7.52 15.31 5.29
N ILE A 107 -6.57 15.59 4.41
CA ILE A 107 -5.15 15.69 4.77
C ILE A 107 -4.94 16.96 5.61
N PRO A 108 -4.40 16.86 6.84
CA PRO A 108 -4.28 18.00 7.77
C PRO A 108 -3.08 18.91 7.40
N LEU A 109 -3.08 19.38 6.17
CA LEU A 109 -2.10 20.30 5.59
C LEU A 109 -2.85 21.39 4.79
N ASP A 110 -2.24 22.57 4.70
CA ASP A 110 -2.76 23.67 3.89
C ASP A 110 -2.68 23.34 2.38
N ASP A 111 -3.47 24.06 1.59
CA ASP A 111 -3.43 23.98 0.13
C ASP A 111 -2.03 24.31 -0.39
N ALA A 112 -1.62 23.67 -1.46
CA ALA A 112 -0.37 23.95 -2.15
C ALA A 112 0.88 23.92 -1.24
N THR A 113 0.93 22.96 -0.31
CA THR A 113 2.04 22.76 0.63
C THR A 113 3.15 21.89 0.04
N ALA A 114 2.79 20.82 -0.66
CA ALA A 114 3.72 19.74 -1.03
C ALA A 114 4.23 19.86 -2.49
N ASP A 115 5.50 19.55 -2.69
CA ASP A 115 6.10 19.38 -4.02
C ASP A 115 5.83 18.00 -4.57
N ARG A 116 5.76 17.00 -3.69
CA ARG A 116 5.52 15.59 -4.01
C ARG A 116 4.56 14.96 -3.02
N LEU A 117 3.73 14.05 -3.50
CA LEU A 117 2.91 13.20 -2.67
C LEU A 117 3.07 11.75 -3.13
N ILE A 118 3.38 10.85 -2.21
CA ILE A 118 3.45 9.41 -2.45
C ILE A 118 2.35 8.73 -1.65
N CYS A 119 1.69 7.75 -2.27
CA CYS A 119 0.72 6.87 -1.64
C CYS A 119 0.99 5.44 -2.11
N LYS A 120 1.25 4.52 -1.17
CA LYS A 120 1.62 3.14 -1.50
C LYS A 120 0.77 2.12 -0.78
N ASN A 121 -0.01 1.32 -1.55
CA ASN A 121 -0.90 0.27 -1.05
C ASN A 121 -1.90 0.80 -0.01
N VAL A 122 -2.63 1.86 -0.35
CA VAL A 122 -3.60 2.53 0.54
C VAL A 122 -4.94 2.75 -0.14
N LEU A 123 -4.97 3.16 -1.43
CA LEU A 123 -6.23 3.51 -2.09
C LEU A 123 -7.16 2.31 -2.29
N GLU A 124 -6.64 1.10 -2.22
CA GLU A 124 -7.43 -0.13 -2.21
C GLU A 124 -8.34 -0.25 -0.96
N TYR A 125 -8.01 0.49 0.11
CA TYR A 125 -8.72 0.45 1.40
C TYR A 125 -9.60 1.68 1.67
N VAL A 126 -9.31 2.83 1.06
CA VAL A 126 -10.06 4.07 1.37
C VAL A 126 -11.51 4.00 0.93
N PRO A 127 -12.43 4.67 1.63
CA PRO A 127 -13.85 4.67 1.27
C PRO A 127 -14.13 5.24 -0.12
N ASP A 128 -13.46 6.33 -0.48
CA ASP A 128 -13.63 7.04 -1.77
C ASP A 128 -12.28 7.46 -2.35
N PRO A 129 -11.69 6.64 -3.24
CA PRO A 129 -10.41 6.98 -3.88
C PRO A 129 -10.45 8.25 -4.73
N ALA A 130 -11.61 8.64 -5.28
CA ALA A 130 -11.72 9.87 -6.05
C ALA A 130 -11.55 11.09 -5.15
N ARG A 131 -12.27 11.11 -4.03
CA ARG A 131 -12.14 12.17 -3.02
C ARG A 131 -10.74 12.24 -2.41
N THR A 132 -10.10 11.10 -2.19
CA THR A 132 -8.71 11.06 -1.72
C THR A 132 -7.76 11.71 -2.74
N LEU A 133 -7.97 11.47 -4.04
CA LEU A 133 -7.18 12.11 -5.09
C LEU A 133 -7.45 13.61 -5.24
N ASP A 134 -8.66 14.08 -4.96
CA ASP A 134 -8.98 15.52 -4.88
C ASP A 134 -8.17 16.18 -3.74
N GLU A 135 -8.03 15.51 -2.59
CA GLU A 135 -7.18 15.96 -1.49
C GLU A 135 -5.69 15.96 -1.88
N PHE A 136 -5.21 14.95 -2.62
CA PHE A 136 -3.86 14.96 -3.16
C PHE A 136 -3.63 16.16 -4.07
N HIS A 137 -4.61 16.46 -4.94
CA HIS A 137 -4.55 17.63 -5.81
C HIS A 137 -4.56 18.93 -5.00
N ARG A 138 -5.36 19.04 -3.94
CA ARG A 138 -5.44 20.23 -3.10
C ARG A 138 -4.10 20.55 -2.41
N VAL A 139 -3.47 19.56 -1.78
CA VAL A 139 -2.24 19.78 -0.99
C VAL A 139 -0.98 19.93 -1.84
N LEU A 140 -0.97 19.44 -3.07
CA LEU A 140 0.17 19.64 -3.96
C LEU A 140 0.25 21.09 -4.44
N LYS A 141 1.45 21.62 -4.61
CA LYS A 141 1.69 22.90 -5.31
C LYS A 141 1.37 22.77 -6.80
N PRO A 142 1.04 23.88 -7.50
CA PRO A 142 1.07 23.88 -8.97
C PRO A 142 2.40 23.34 -9.50
N GLY A 143 2.35 22.36 -10.42
CA GLY A 143 3.54 21.62 -10.88
C GLY A 143 4.00 20.49 -9.94
N GLY A 144 3.40 20.33 -8.78
CA GLY A 144 3.66 19.22 -7.88
C GLY A 144 3.18 17.87 -8.45
N VAL A 145 3.78 16.78 -7.99
CA VAL A 145 3.54 15.43 -8.52
C VAL A 145 2.90 14.54 -7.45
N ALA A 146 1.77 13.94 -7.80
CA ALA A 146 1.25 12.77 -7.10
C ALA A 146 1.81 11.49 -7.71
N HIS A 147 2.24 10.56 -6.87
CA HIS A 147 2.70 9.23 -7.26
C HIS A 147 1.99 8.18 -6.41
N VAL A 148 1.13 7.40 -7.03
CA VAL A 148 0.40 6.31 -6.39
C VAL A 148 0.92 4.98 -6.88
N ILE A 149 1.19 4.10 -5.93
CA ILE A 149 1.57 2.71 -6.15
C ILE A 149 0.50 1.86 -5.49
N ASP A 150 -0.20 1.04 -6.27
CA ASP A 150 -1.23 0.18 -5.70
C ASP A 150 -1.39 -1.11 -6.49
N SER A 151 -1.97 -2.12 -5.85
CA SER A 151 -2.16 -3.45 -6.42
C SER A 151 -3.47 -3.54 -7.22
N ASP A 152 -3.54 -4.52 -8.11
CA ASP A 152 -4.80 -4.97 -8.69
C ASP A 152 -5.01 -6.44 -8.32
N TRP A 153 -5.81 -6.69 -7.29
CA TRP A 153 -6.04 -8.03 -6.76
C TRP A 153 -6.76 -8.95 -7.74
N GLY A 154 -7.49 -8.40 -8.71
CA GLY A 154 -8.08 -9.18 -9.81
C GLY A 154 -7.07 -9.66 -10.85
N ALA A 155 -5.82 -9.19 -10.76
CA ALA A 155 -4.70 -9.63 -11.60
C ALA A 155 -3.65 -10.43 -10.79
N PHE A 156 -3.95 -10.79 -9.54
CA PHE A 156 -3.10 -11.68 -8.75
C PHE A 156 -3.14 -13.07 -9.33
N MET A 157 -1.98 -13.63 -9.62
CA MET A 157 -1.82 -14.97 -10.16
C MET A 157 -1.08 -15.85 -9.17
N TYR A 158 -1.50 -17.11 -9.10
CA TYR A 158 -0.85 -18.17 -8.35
C TYR A 158 -0.95 -19.49 -9.12
N GLU A 159 0.12 -20.25 -9.11
CA GLU A 159 0.20 -21.59 -9.72
C GLU A 159 1.14 -22.47 -8.91
N SER A 160 0.76 -23.71 -8.70
CA SER A 160 1.54 -24.73 -7.97
C SER A 160 1.89 -25.97 -8.82
N GLY A 161 1.31 -26.07 -10.02
CA GLY A 161 1.33 -27.29 -10.83
C GLY A 161 0.17 -28.25 -10.55
N HIS A 162 -0.75 -27.91 -9.64
CA HIS A 162 -1.90 -28.73 -9.28
C HIS A 162 -3.21 -27.98 -9.49
N GLN A 163 -4.13 -28.51 -10.31
CA GLN A 163 -5.42 -27.88 -10.61
C GLN A 163 -6.24 -27.54 -9.36
N GLN A 164 -6.21 -28.41 -8.34
CA GLN A 164 -6.93 -28.19 -7.09
C GLN A 164 -6.48 -26.90 -6.39
N ASP A 165 -5.19 -26.59 -6.42
CA ASP A 165 -4.64 -25.40 -5.77
C ASP A 165 -5.09 -24.11 -6.50
N ALA A 166 -5.26 -24.18 -7.83
CA ALA A 166 -5.81 -23.07 -8.60
C ALA A 166 -7.29 -22.79 -8.26
N ASP A 167 -8.08 -23.86 -8.08
CA ASP A 167 -9.48 -23.76 -7.68
C ASP A 167 -9.60 -23.22 -6.25
N ASP A 168 -8.76 -23.72 -5.33
CA ASP A 168 -8.69 -23.24 -3.94
C ASP A 168 -8.25 -21.76 -3.87
N PHE A 169 -7.28 -21.35 -4.69
CA PHE A 169 -6.86 -19.96 -4.79
C PHE A 169 -8.00 -19.03 -5.21
N ALA A 170 -8.80 -19.42 -6.19
CA ALA A 170 -9.94 -18.65 -6.63
C ALA A 170 -10.97 -18.43 -5.50
N GLU A 171 -11.25 -19.48 -4.70
CA GLU A 171 -12.15 -19.39 -3.56
C GLU A 171 -11.56 -18.55 -2.42
N VAL A 172 -10.26 -18.68 -2.14
CA VAL A 172 -9.56 -17.84 -1.15
C VAL A 172 -9.64 -16.38 -1.55
N MET A 173 -9.36 -16.05 -2.82
CA MET A 173 -9.42 -14.67 -3.29
C MET A 173 -10.85 -14.11 -3.27
N ARG A 174 -11.86 -14.93 -3.51
CA ARG A 174 -13.27 -14.53 -3.37
C ARG A 174 -13.60 -14.20 -1.91
N GLY A 175 -13.20 -15.04 -0.95
CA GLY A 175 -13.42 -14.79 0.47
C GLY A 175 -12.62 -13.62 1.02
N ALA A 176 -11.43 -13.37 0.50
CA ALA A 176 -10.55 -12.28 0.91
C ALA A 176 -11.03 -10.88 0.48
N GLN A 177 -12.04 -10.80 -0.39
CA GLN A 177 -12.61 -9.52 -0.88
C GLN A 177 -13.06 -8.58 0.25
N ILE A 178 -13.44 -9.11 1.41
CA ILE A 178 -13.81 -8.31 2.59
C ILE A 178 -12.72 -7.35 3.05
N ALA A 179 -11.46 -7.63 2.70
CA ALA A 179 -10.31 -6.80 3.08
C ALA A 179 -10.20 -5.50 2.28
N PHE A 180 -10.84 -5.42 1.12
CA PHE A 180 -10.63 -4.34 0.16
C PHE A 180 -11.94 -3.63 -0.18
N ARG A 181 -11.94 -2.30 -0.12
CA ARG A 181 -13.05 -1.49 -0.64
C ARG A 181 -12.99 -1.35 -2.15
N THR A 182 -11.79 -1.29 -2.69
CA THR A 182 -11.55 -1.19 -4.14
C THR A 182 -10.47 -2.18 -4.59
N PRO A 183 -10.77 -3.50 -4.66
CA PRO A 183 -9.78 -4.54 -4.97
C PRO A 183 -9.13 -4.41 -6.35
N HIS A 184 -9.74 -3.63 -7.26
CA HIS A 184 -9.23 -3.38 -8.61
C HIS A 184 -8.74 -1.95 -8.80
N ILE A 185 -8.23 -1.33 -7.72
CA ILE A 185 -7.81 0.08 -7.77
C ILE A 185 -6.72 0.32 -8.81
N GLY A 186 -5.75 -0.59 -8.95
CA GLY A 186 -4.63 -0.44 -9.87
C GLY A 186 -5.05 -0.04 -11.28
N ARG A 187 -5.97 -0.78 -11.90
CA ARG A 187 -6.49 -0.50 -13.25
C ARG A 187 -7.36 0.76 -13.33
N ARG A 188 -7.87 1.25 -12.20
CA ARG A 188 -8.73 2.43 -12.13
C ARG A 188 -7.94 3.73 -11.96
N LEU A 189 -6.72 3.67 -11.44
CA LEU A 189 -5.91 4.85 -11.07
C LEU A 189 -5.78 5.85 -12.22
N TYR A 190 -5.53 5.40 -13.45
CA TYR A 190 -5.41 6.30 -14.60
C TYR A 190 -6.65 7.19 -14.77
N GLY A 191 -7.82 6.58 -14.78
CA GLY A 191 -9.10 7.29 -14.93
C GLY A 191 -9.35 8.25 -13.76
N LEU A 192 -9.08 7.80 -12.54
CA LEU A 192 -9.24 8.60 -11.33
C LEU A 192 -8.32 9.82 -11.32
N PHE A 193 -7.03 9.67 -11.68
CA PHE A 193 -6.12 10.80 -11.83
C PHE A 193 -6.59 11.84 -12.84
N ARG A 194 -7.10 11.37 -14.00
CA ARG A 194 -7.66 12.26 -15.03
C ARG A 194 -8.90 13.00 -14.54
N GLN A 195 -9.78 12.35 -13.79
CA GLN A 195 -10.98 12.94 -13.21
C GLN A 195 -10.66 13.96 -12.13
N ALA A 196 -9.64 13.73 -11.31
CA ALA A 196 -9.16 14.67 -10.28
C ALA A 196 -8.36 15.86 -10.86
N GLY A 197 -8.25 15.98 -12.19
CA GLY A 197 -7.61 17.15 -12.82
C GLY A 197 -6.09 17.08 -12.98
N PHE A 198 -5.47 15.92 -12.71
CA PHE A 198 -4.04 15.75 -12.96
C PHE A 198 -3.72 15.75 -14.46
N GLY A 199 -2.66 16.48 -14.83
CA GLY A 199 -2.06 16.45 -16.16
C GLY A 199 -0.87 15.51 -16.24
N SER A 200 -0.35 15.30 -17.45
CA SER A 200 0.83 14.47 -17.72
C SER A 200 0.80 13.09 -17.04
N VAL A 201 -0.40 12.49 -16.98
CA VAL A 201 -0.59 11.21 -16.27
C VAL A 201 0.17 10.09 -16.98
N GLN A 202 1.07 9.44 -16.26
CA GLN A 202 1.84 8.28 -16.74
C GLN A 202 1.47 7.04 -15.93
N VAL A 203 1.43 5.90 -16.58
CA VAL A 203 1.17 4.59 -15.96
C VAL A 203 2.31 3.64 -16.27
N ARG A 204 2.82 2.98 -15.23
CA ARG A 204 3.73 1.84 -15.35
C ARG A 204 3.15 0.67 -14.57
N VAL A 205 3.42 -0.54 -15.01
CA VAL A 205 3.07 -1.75 -14.29
C VAL A 205 4.34 -2.55 -14.04
N LEU A 206 4.60 -2.83 -12.78
CA LEU A 206 5.67 -3.76 -12.39
C LEU A 206 5.02 -5.11 -12.07
N ALA A 207 5.34 -6.10 -12.88
CA ALA A 207 4.84 -7.47 -12.76
C ALA A 207 6.03 -8.42 -12.62
N THR A 208 6.55 -8.50 -11.39
CA THR A 208 7.70 -9.35 -11.09
C THR A 208 7.21 -10.71 -10.63
N PRO A 209 7.53 -11.80 -11.36
CA PRO A 209 7.16 -13.14 -10.92
C PRO A 209 8.00 -13.55 -9.72
N ASP A 210 7.34 -14.19 -8.76
CA ASP A 210 7.99 -14.85 -7.64
C ASP A 210 7.88 -16.37 -7.82
N VAL A 211 9.04 -17.00 -7.94
CA VAL A 211 9.17 -18.46 -8.08
C VAL A 211 9.91 -19.06 -6.89
N LYS A 212 10.08 -18.30 -5.80
CA LYS A 212 10.84 -18.72 -4.61
C LYS A 212 10.03 -18.66 -3.32
N GLY A 213 8.74 -18.36 -3.41
CA GLY A 213 7.83 -18.33 -2.26
C GLY A 213 7.90 -17.05 -1.42
N GLY A 214 8.49 -15.96 -1.93
CA GLY A 214 8.49 -14.65 -1.25
C GLY A 214 7.07 -14.11 -1.02
N MET A 215 6.14 -14.39 -1.96
CA MET A 215 4.73 -14.00 -1.85
C MET A 215 3.88 -14.97 -0.99
N ARG A 216 4.46 -16.01 -0.44
CA ARG A 216 3.72 -16.93 0.46
C ARG A 216 3.05 -16.20 1.62
N SER A 217 3.71 -15.19 2.20
CA SER A 217 3.14 -14.37 3.27
C SER A 217 1.90 -13.59 2.82
N VAL A 218 1.90 -13.09 1.58
CA VAL A 218 0.75 -12.40 0.99
C VAL A 218 -0.41 -13.37 0.79
N LEU A 219 -0.16 -14.56 0.22
CA LEU A 219 -1.17 -15.61 0.04
C LEU A 219 -1.73 -16.11 1.38
N THR A 220 -0.89 -16.24 2.41
CA THR A 220 -1.32 -16.57 3.77
C THR A 220 -2.22 -15.48 4.37
N ASN A 221 -1.94 -14.21 4.12
CA ASN A 221 -2.82 -13.11 4.52
C ASN A 221 -4.18 -13.19 3.80
N MET A 222 -4.21 -13.53 2.51
CA MET A 222 -5.48 -13.73 1.78
C MET A 222 -6.30 -14.86 2.40
N ALA A 223 -5.67 -15.98 2.75
CA ALA A 223 -6.33 -17.07 3.45
C ALA A 223 -6.87 -16.64 4.84
N SER A 224 -6.13 -15.78 5.55
CA SER A 224 -6.60 -15.20 6.83
C SER A 224 -7.84 -14.32 6.64
N TYR A 225 -7.87 -13.48 5.61
CA TYR A 225 -9.05 -12.66 5.29
C TYR A 225 -10.24 -13.52 4.87
N ALA A 226 -10.01 -14.53 4.03
CA ALA A 226 -11.04 -15.48 3.64
C ALA A 226 -11.61 -16.25 4.86
N ARG A 227 -10.78 -16.57 5.85
CA ARG A 227 -11.25 -17.18 7.12
C ARG A 227 -12.17 -16.22 7.89
N GLN A 228 -11.81 -14.93 7.95
CA GLN A 228 -12.59 -13.91 8.64
C GLN A 228 -13.94 -13.63 7.95
N SER A 229 -14.06 -13.82 6.64
CA SER A 229 -15.35 -13.71 5.93
C SER A 229 -16.36 -14.75 6.41
N GLY A 230 -15.90 -15.92 6.81
CA GLY A 230 -16.75 -17.07 7.15
C GLY A 230 -17.36 -17.80 5.95
N ASP A 231 -17.06 -17.36 4.73
CA ASP A 231 -17.66 -17.88 3.49
C ASP A 231 -16.85 -19.01 2.84
N VAL A 232 -15.62 -19.24 3.33
CA VAL A 232 -14.71 -20.26 2.79
C VAL A 232 -14.50 -21.36 3.83
N PRO A 233 -14.73 -22.66 3.46
CA PRO A 233 -14.58 -23.78 4.39
C PRO A 233 -13.17 -23.90 4.94
N GLU A 234 -13.04 -24.15 6.25
CA GLU A 234 -11.72 -24.31 6.91
C GLU A 234 -10.88 -25.44 6.30
N ALA A 235 -11.50 -26.52 5.85
CA ALA A 235 -10.82 -27.62 5.17
C ALA A 235 -10.13 -27.16 3.85
N LEU A 236 -10.75 -26.20 3.12
CA LEU A 236 -10.16 -25.60 1.93
C LEU A 236 -8.99 -24.70 2.31
N LEU A 237 -9.16 -23.83 3.31
CA LEU A 237 -8.11 -22.92 3.78
C LEU A 237 -6.87 -23.68 4.28
N SER A 238 -7.09 -24.78 5.01
CA SER A 238 -6.01 -25.66 5.49
C SER A 238 -5.29 -26.35 4.33
N ARG A 239 -6.03 -26.88 3.35
CA ARG A 239 -5.46 -27.51 2.16
C ARG A 239 -4.67 -26.49 1.33
N PHE A 240 -5.22 -25.32 1.08
CA PHE A 240 -4.53 -24.23 0.37
C PHE A 240 -3.21 -23.85 1.06
N SER A 241 -3.22 -23.67 2.38
CA SER A 241 -2.01 -23.34 3.13
C SER A 241 -0.93 -24.42 3.02
N SER A 242 -1.33 -25.71 3.11
CA SER A 242 -0.41 -26.85 2.93
C SER A 242 0.11 -26.92 1.48
N GLY A 243 -0.73 -26.60 0.49
CA GLY A 243 -0.36 -26.55 -0.92
C GLY A 243 0.70 -25.49 -1.20
N LEU A 244 0.63 -24.32 -0.54
CA LEU A 244 1.67 -23.28 -0.67
C LEU A 244 3.05 -23.79 -0.23
N ASP A 245 3.12 -24.48 0.90
CA ASP A 245 4.36 -25.03 1.42
C ASP A 245 4.91 -26.12 0.50
N ALA A 246 4.04 -27.04 0.06
CA ALA A 246 4.41 -28.12 -0.86
C ALA A 246 4.91 -27.59 -2.22
N ALA A 247 4.29 -26.53 -2.76
CA ALA A 247 4.72 -25.92 -4.02
C ALA A 247 6.13 -25.29 -3.91
N VAL A 248 6.44 -24.66 -2.77
CA VAL A 248 7.79 -24.11 -2.53
C VAL A 248 8.81 -25.23 -2.41
N GLU A 249 8.50 -26.31 -1.66
CA GLU A 249 9.39 -27.48 -1.49
C GLU A 249 9.64 -28.22 -2.81
N ALA A 250 8.62 -28.30 -3.67
CA ALA A 250 8.71 -28.96 -4.98
C ALA A 250 9.31 -28.07 -6.07
N ASP A 251 9.66 -26.81 -5.79
CA ASP A 251 10.14 -25.79 -6.77
C ASP A 251 9.15 -25.57 -7.94
N THR A 252 7.83 -25.68 -7.63
CA THR A 252 6.74 -25.45 -8.59
C THR A 252 5.94 -24.19 -8.28
N PHE A 253 6.31 -23.45 -7.22
CA PHE A 253 5.63 -22.23 -6.82
C PHE A 253 5.77 -21.12 -7.86
N PHE A 254 4.65 -20.52 -8.23
CA PHE A 254 4.61 -19.28 -9.00
C PHE A 254 3.57 -18.34 -8.42
N ALA A 255 3.93 -17.11 -8.17
CA ALA A 255 2.98 -16.06 -7.83
C ALA A 255 3.39 -14.73 -8.48
N MET A 256 2.40 -13.89 -8.83
CA MET A 256 2.66 -12.54 -9.34
C MET A 256 1.48 -11.62 -9.02
N LEU A 257 1.75 -10.56 -8.28
CA LEU A 257 0.80 -9.47 -8.02
C LEU A 257 1.32 -8.19 -8.68
N PRO A 258 0.70 -7.71 -9.77
CA PRO A 258 1.18 -6.51 -10.45
C PRO A 258 0.94 -5.26 -9.60
N GLN A 259 1.98 -4.42 -9.52
CA GLN A 259 1.93 -3.10 -8.92
C GLN A 259 1.73 -2.06 -10.03
N PHE A 260 0.68 -1.26 -9.91
CA PHE A 260 0.39 -0.14 -10.79
C PHE A 260 1.02 1.12 -10.19
N LEU A 261 1.86 1.77 -10.97
CA LEU A 261 2.55 3.00 -10.62
C LEU A 261 1.96 4.10 -11.50
N VAL A 262 1.24 5.02 -10.89
CA VAL A 262 0.64 6.12 -11.62
C VAL A 262 1.15 7.44 -11.07
N THR A 263 1.73 8.26 -11.96
CA THR A 263 2.14 9.62 -11.65
C THR A 263 1.26 10.61 -12.38
N GLY A 264 0.96 11.74 -11.73
CA GLY A 264 0.26 12.85 -12.36
C GLY A 264 0.76 14.19 -11.80
N VAL A 265 0.76 15.20 -12.64
CA VAL A 265 1.20 16.56 -12.28
C VAL A 265 -0.02 17.42 -12.00
N ARG A 266 -0.06 18.12 -10.86
CA ARG A 266 -1.06 19.15 -10.58
C ARG A 266 -0.90 20.27 -11.60
N GLN A 267 -1.95 20.50 -12.41
CA GLN A 267 -2.00 21.65 -13.29
C GLN A 267 -2.22 22.94 -12.48
N GLY A 268 -1.73 24.07 -12.98
CA GLY A 268 -1.88 25.39 -12.35
C GLY A 268 -3.31 25.92 -12.40
#